data_d6bef443c017e3b1702a2bec865079aa
#
_entry.id   d6bef443c017e3b1702a2bec865079aa
#
_cell.length_a   1.000
_cell.length_b   1.000
_cell.length_c   1.000
_cell.angle_alpha   90.00
_cell.angle_beta   90.00
_cell.angle_gamma   90.00
#
_symmetry.space_group_name_H-M   'P 1'
#
loop_
_entity.id
_entity.type
_entity.pdbx_description
1 polymer ?
#
loop_
_entity_poly.entity_id
_entity_poly.type
_entity_poly.pdbx_seq_one_letter_code
_entity_poly.pdbx_strand_id
1 'polypeptide(L)'
;PVAHYPDLLLETLRAVAPAGVVDPSVVVLTPGMYNSAYFEHAFLAQQMGVELVEGQDLFVRDDHVYQRTTQGPKRVDVIYRRVDDDFLDPEVFRKDSTLGCAGMLGVYRAGNITLANAIGTGVADDKSIYPYVPKMIEFYLGEKPILNNVPTYLCRDKGDLQYVLDHLADLVVKEVHG
;
A
#
# COMPACT_ATOMS: atom_id res chain seq x y z
N PRO A 1 1.82 22.17 -5.16
CA PRO A 1 1.33 21.65 -6.44
C PRO A 1 1.61 20.15 -6.56
N VAL A 2 0.82 19.43 -7.33
CA VAL A 2 0.93 17.96 -7.52
C VAL A 2 2.33 17.55 -8.00
N ALA A 3 3.04 18.41 -8.70
CA ALA A 3 4.39 18.13 -9.18
C ALA A 3 5.42 17.80 -8.09
N HIS A 4 5.19 18.23 -6.86
CA HIS A 4 6.08 17.92 -5.72
C HIS A 4 5.68 16.65 -4.93
N TYR A 5 4.62 15.98 -5.37
CA TYR A 5 4.16 14.77 -4.67
C TYR A 5 5.23 13.66 -4.60
N PRO A 6 5.95 13.32 -5.69
CA PRO A 6 6.99 12.29 -5.64
C PRO A 6 8.14 12.65 -4.67
N ASP A 7 8.55 13.91 -4.64
CA ASP A 7 9.63 14.37 -3.73
C ASP A 7 9.21 14.21 -2.26
N LEU A 8 8.00 14.67 -1.93
CA LEU A 8 7.45 14.57 -0.57
C LEU A 8 7.22 13.11 -0.16
N LEU A 9 6.79 12.26 -1.08
CA LEU A 9 6.64 10.84 -0.83
C LEU A 9 7.99 10.19 -0.55
N LEU A 10 9.01 10.47 -1.35
CA LEU A 10 10.37 9.94 -1.13
C LEU A 10 10.94 10.39 0.22
N GLU A 11 10.74 11.67 0.57
CA GLU A 11 11.14 12.21 1.87
C GLU A 11 10.45 11.48 3.04
N THR A 12 9.14 11.24 2.90
CA THR A 12 8.35 10.47 3.87
C THR A 12 8.86 9.02 3.99
N LEU A 13 9.13 8.36 2.86
CA LEU A 13 9.64 6.99 2.84
C LEU A 13 11.03 6.88 3.50
N ARG A 14 11.90 7.86 3.26
CA ARG A 14 13.21 7.93 3.92
C ARG A 14 13.09 8.18 5.43
N ALA A 15 12.13 8.99 5.84
CA ALA A 15 11.91 9.33 7.25
C ALA A 15 11.42 8.14 8.10
N VAL A 16 10.79 7.14 7.48
CA VAL A 16 10.29 5.92 8.17
C VAL A 16 11.26 4.73 8.06
N ALA A 17 12.50 4.96 7.64
CA ALA A 17 13.50 3.90 7.54
C ALA A 17 13.80 3.24 8.90
N PRO A 18 14.31 1.99 8.91
CA PRO A 18 14.74 1.32 10.12
C PRO A 18 15.72 2.15 10.95
N ALA A 19 15.69 1.97 12.27
CA ALA A 19 16.56 2.72 13.18
C ALA A 19 18.05 2.57 12.84
N GLY A 20 18.78 3.68 12.83
CA GLY A 20 20.23 3.71 12.57
C GLY A 20 20.62 3.74 11.09
N VAL A 21 19.66 3.69 10.16
CA VAL A 21 19.95 3.85 8.72
C VAL A 21 19.98 5.35 8.38
N VAL A 22 21.12 5.83 7.89
CA VAL A 22 21.35 7.26 7.61
C VAL A 22 20.92 7.63 6.19
N ASP A 23 21.23 6.78 5.20
CA ASP A 23 20.85 6.97 3.78
C ASP A 23 20.12 5.72 3.29
N PRO A 24 18.80 5.62 3.54
CA PRO A 24 18.04 4.43 3.26
C PRO A 24 17.84 4.20 1.76
N SER A 25 18.03 2.95 1.35
CA SER A 25 17.66 2.47 0.02
C SER A 25 16.16 2.23 -0.03
N VAL A 26 15.48 3.00 -0.88
CA VAL A 26 14.03 2.91 -1.11
C VAL A 26 13.77 2.24 -2.45
N VAL A 27 12.80 1.33 -2.51
CA VAL A 27 12.32 0.72 -3.76
C VAL A 27 10.80 0.74 -3.83
N VAL A 28 10.24 0.70 -5.05
CA VAL A 28 8.81 0.47 -5.31
C VAL A 28 8.61 -0.99 -5.70
N LEU A 29 7.87 -1.75 -4.89
CA LEU A 29 7.50 -3.14 -5.21
C LEU A 29 6.19 -3.17 -5.99
N THR A 30 6.26 -3.65 -7.23
CA THR A 30 5.12 -3.80 -8.15
C THR A 30 4.79 -5.28 -8.37
N PRO A 31 3.50 -5.63 -8.62
CA PRO A 31 3.14 -6.96 -9.10
C PRO A 31 3.50 -7.22 -10.56
N GLY A 32 4.07 -6.22 -11.25
CA GLY A 32 4.55 -6.37 -12.62
C GLY A 32 3.62 -5.82 -13.69
N MET A 33 4.03 -6.00 -14.93
CA MET A 33 3.44 -5.36 -16.11
C MET A 33 1.98 -5.74 -16.43
N TYR A 34 1.48 -6.82 -15.86
CA TYR A 34 0.09 -7.24 -16.05
C TYR A 34 -0.89 -6.55 -15.09
N ASN A 35 -0.39 -5.77 -14.14
CA ASN A 35 -1.23 -4.98 -13.24
C ASN A 35 -1.73 -3.71 -13.96
N SER A 36 -3.01 -3.39 -13.81
CA SER A 36 -3.63 -2.23 -14.46
C SER A 36 -3.00 -0.88 -14.07
N ALA A 37 -2.41 -0.79 -12.88
CA ALA A 37 -1.72 0.40 -12.38
C ALA A 37 -0.20 0.39 -12.61
N TYR A 38 0.33 -0.54 -13.42
CA TYR A 38 1.78 -0.66 -13.64
C TYR A 38 2.43 0.63 -14.15
N PHE A 39 1.76 1.34 -15.07
CA PHE A 39 2.25 2.63 -15.55
C PHE A 39 2.43 3.63 -14.40
N GLU A 40 1.45 3.70 -13.48
CA GLU A 40 1.52 4.57 -12.30
C GLU A 40 2.70 4.19 -11.40
N HIS A 41 2.92 2.88 -11.17
CA HIS A 41 4.05 2.40 -10.36
C HIS A 41 5.39 2.80 -10.98
N ALA A 42 5.55 2.58 -12.29
CA ALA A 42 6.76 2.89 -13.04
C ALA A 42 7.01 4.41 -13.08
N PHE A 43 5.97 5.19 -13.39
CA PHE A 43 6.05 6.64 -13.41
C PHE A 43 6.47 7.21 -12.04
N LEU A 44 5.86 6.72 -10.96
CA LEU A 44 6.16 7.19 -9.62
C LEU A 44 7.59 6.83 -9.20
N ALA A 45 8.05 5.61 -9.46
CA ALA A 45 9.42 5.20 -9.20
C ALA A 45 10.42 6.07 -9.97
N GLN A 46 10.15 6.34 -11.24
CA GLN A 46 10.98 7.23 -12.07
C GLN A 46 11.02 8.66 -11.53
N GLN A 47 9.89 9.22 -11.13
CA GLN A 47 9.83 10.58 -10.59
C GLN A 47 10.53 10.70 -9.24
N MET A 48 10.48 9.68 -8.39
CA MET A 48 11.24 9.62 -7.13
C MET A 48 12.72 9.30 -7.34
N GLY A 49 13.13 8.82 -8.51
CA GLY A 49 14.50 8.38 -8.78
C GLY A 49 14.90 7.12 -8.00
N VAL A 50 13.93 6.22 -7.75
CA VAL A 50 14.14 4.94 -7.06
C VAL A 50 13.89 3.75 -7.98
N GLU A 51 14.40 2.57 -7.59
CA GLU A 51 14.23 1.35 -8.36
C GLU A 51 12.78 0.85 -8.31
N LEU A 52 12.24 0.42 -9.45
CA LEU A 52 11.03 -0.38 -9.55
C LEU A 52 11.44 -1.85 -9.55
N VAL A 53 10.91 -2.62 -8.59
CA VAL A 53 11.26 -4.04 -8.42
C VAL A 53 10.01 -4.91 -8.41
N GLU A 54 10.17 -6.14 -8.87
CA GLU A 54 9.20 -7.23 -8.72
C GLU A 54 9.67 -8.21 -7.63
N GLY A 55 8.80 -9.11 -7.17
CA GLY A 55 9.16 -10.07 -6.13
C GLY A 55 10.38 -10.93 -6.45
N GLN A 56 10.54 -11.32 -7.73
CA GLN A 56 11.68 -12.08 -8.21
C GLN A 56 13.03 -11.33 -8.12
N ASP A 57 13.00 -10.01 -8.07
CA ASP A 57 14.20 -9.17 -7.94
C ASP A 57 14.70 -9.11 -6.51
N LEU A 58 13.87 -9.51 -5.55
CA LEU A 58 14.17 -9.47 -4.13
C LEU A 58 14.58 -10.83 -3.57
N PHE A 59 15.33 -10.82 -2.49
CA PHE A 59 15.63 -12.00 -1.67
C PHE A 59 16.07 -11.59 -0.27
N VAL A 60 15.87 -12.50 0.69
CA VAL A 60 16.32 -12.33 2.08
C VAL A 60 17.66 -13.03 2.28
N ARG A 61 18.58 -12.36 2.98
CA ARG A 61 19.85 -12.90 3.45
C ARG A 61 20.29 -12.16 4.72
N ASP A 62 20.75 -12.90 5.72
CA ASP A 62 21.29 -12.36 6.98
C ASP A 62 20.34 -11.31 7.61
N ASP A 63 19.06 -11.66 7.74
CA ASP A 63 17.97 -10.82 8.28
C ASP A 63 17.80 -9.46 7.58
N HIS A 64 18.16 -9.36 6.30
CA HIS A 64 17.95 -8.18 5.49
C HIS A 64 17.39 -8.54 4.11
N VAL A 65 16.64 -7.61 3.51
CA VAL A 65 16.16 -7.72 2.13
C VAL A 65 17.20 -7.11 1.19
N TYR A 66 17.46 -7.80 0.10
CA TYR A 66 18.34 -7.35 -0.97
C TYR A 66 17.62 -7.40 -2.30
N GLN A 67 17.91 -6.45 -3.18
CA GLN A 67 17.57 -6.55 -4.60
C GLN A 67 18.75 -7.10 -5.40
N ARG A 68 18.43 -7.89 -6.44
CA ARG A 68 19.39 -8.38 -7.43
C ARG A 68 19.72 -7.27 -8.41
N THR A 69 21.00 -6.95 -8.57
CA THR A 69 21.48 -5.99 -9.58
C THR A 69 22.61 -6.59 -10.38
N THR A 70 22.92 -6.01 -11.54
CA THR A 70 24.07 -6.40 -12.36
C THR A 70 25.41 -6.18 -11.69
N GLN A 71 25.44 -5.38 -10.64
CA GLN A 71 26.64 -5.09 -9.82
C GLN A 71 26.70 -5.94 -8.54
N GLY A 72 25.74 -6.85 -8.36
CA GLY A 72 25.60 -7.66 -7.16
C GLY A 72 24.42 -7.23 -6.27
N PRO A 73 24.25 -7.88 -5.11
CA PRO A 73 23.16 -7.56 -4.19
C PRO A 73 23.27 -6.14 -3.66
N LYS A 74 22.15 -5.41 -3.68
CA LYS A 74 22.01 -4.09 -3.04
C LYS A 74 20.96 -4.21 -1.94
N ARG A 75 21.31 -3.79 -0.70
CA ARG A 75 20.39 -3.81 0.43
C ARG A 75 19.21 -2.88 0.18
N VAL A 76 18.04 -3.29 0.63
CA VAL A 76 16.80 -2.52 0.61
C VAL A 76 16.37 -2.25 2.05
N ASP A 77 16.11 -0.99 2.39
CA ASP A 77 15.73 -0.56 3.73
C ASP A 77 14.25 -0.18 3.83
N VAL A 78 13.67 0.34 2.74
CA VAL A 78 12.26 0.73 2.67
C VAL A 78 11.64 0.22 1.37
N ILE A 79 10.52 -0.46 1.48
CA ILE A 79 9.70 -0.89 0.33
C ILE A 79 8.40 -0.09 0.32
N TYR A 80 8.20 0.74 -0.71
CA TYR A 80 6.89 1.26 -1.05
C TYR A 80 6.14 0.19 -1.86
N ARG A 81 5.23 -0.52 -1.22
CA ARG A 81 4.58 -1.67 -1.83
C ARG A 81 3.31 -1.31 -2.59
N ARG A 82 3.16 -1.89 -3.76
CA ARG A 82 1.95 -1.88 -4.58
C ARG A 82 1.42 -3.32 -4.76
N VAL A 83 1.77 -4.18 -3.82
CA VAL A 83 1.36 -5.59 -3.73
C VAL A 83 0.54 -5.77 -2.47
N ASP A 84 -0.58 -6.48 -2.56
CA ASP A 84 -1.47 -6.75 -1.43
C ASP A 84 -0.81 -7.67 -0.40
N ASP A 85 -1.29 -7.61 0.83
CA ASP A 85 -0.76 -8.36 1.97
C ASP A 85 -0.60 -9.86 1.68
N ASP A 86 -1.62 -10.47 1.08
CA ASP A 86 -1.67 -11.90 0.78
C ASP A 86 -0.53 -12.38 -0.13
N PHE A 87 0.06 -11.50 -0.90
CA PHE A 87 1.09 -11.83 -1.88
C PHE A 87 2.50 -11.45 -1.45
N LEU A 88 2.67 -10.76 -0.30
CA LEU A 88 3.97 -10.21 0.11
C LEU A 88 5.00 -11.26 0.49
N ASP A 89 4.60 -12.33 1.18
CA ASP A 89 5.52 -13.36 1.67
C ASP A 89 4.88 -14.74 1.55
N PRO A 90 5.35 -15.59 0.60
CA PRO A 90 4.81 -16.92 0.39
C PRO A 90 5.03 -17.89 1.56
N GLU A 91 5.94 -17.60 2.49
CA GLU A 91 6.15 -18.43 3.69
C GLU A 91 5.06 -18.18 4.75
N VAL A 92 4.40 -17.02 4.71
CA VAL A 92 3.42 -16.62 5.73
C VAL A 92 2.01 -16.54 5.19
N PHE A 93 1.84 -16.02 3.96
CA PHE A 93 0.54 -15.80 3.32
C PHE A 93 0.28 -16.84 2.23
N ARG A 94 0.04 -16.40 1.00
CA ARG A 94 -0.22 -17.30 -0.12
C ARG A 94 1.05 -18.00 -0.59
N LYS A 95 1.10 -19.32 -0.40
CA LYS A 95 2.26 -20.17 -0.73
C LYS A 95 2.61 -20.20 -2.23
N ASP A 96 1.64 -19.93 -3.10
CA ASP A 96 1.79 -19.87 -4.55
C ASP A 96 2.14 -18.47 -5.06
N SER A 97 2.34 -17.49 -4.18
CA SER A 97 2.68 -16.14 -4.57
C SER A 97 4.10 -16.05 -5.14
N THR A 98 4.20 -15.41 -6.31
CA THR A 98 5.47 -15.01 -6.95
C THR A 98 5.67 -13.48 -6.94
N LEU A 99 4.71 -12.74 -6.35
CA LEU A 99 4.69 -11.28 -6.38
C LEU A 99 5.47 -10.63 -5.24
N GLY A 100 5.76 -11.39 -4.19
CA GLY A 100 6.48 -10.94 -3.01
C GLY A 100 7.84 -11.63 -2.85
N CYS A 101 8.38 -11.60 -1.65
CA CYS A 101 9.68 -12.14 -1.32
C CYS A 101 9.60 -13.06 -0.09
N ALA A 102 10.03 -14.31 -0.23
CA ALA A 102 10.06 -15.28 0.85
C ALA A 102 10.93 -14.79 2.02
N GLY A 103 10.41 -14.90 3.25
CA GLY A 103 11.08 -14.47 4.47
C GLY A 103 11.03 -12.96 4.77
N MET A 104 10.40 -12.16 3.90
CA MET A 104 10.30 -10.70 4.07
C MET A 104 9.63 -10.32 5.39
N LEU A 105 8.59 -11.07 5.81
CA LEU A 105 7.89 -10.78 7.07
C LEU A 105 8.77 -11.01 8.30
N GLY A 106 9.70 -11.96 8.24
CA GLY A 106 10.72 -12.16 9.30
C GLY A 106 11.60 -10.93 9.47
N VAL A 107 12.11 -10.39 8.36
CA VAL A 107 12.93 -9.16 8.32
C VAL A 107 12.13 -7.95 8.83
N TYR A 108 10.86 -7.83 8.44
CA TYR A 108 9.96 -6.76 8.91
C TYR A 108 9.75 -6.83 10.43
N ARG A 109 9.48 -8.03 10.98
CA ARG A 109 9.32 -8.24 12.44
C ARG A 109 10.59 -7.96 13.23
N ALA A 110 11.75 -8.21 12.63
CA ALA A 110 13.05 -7.89 13.21
C ALA A 110 13.35 -6.37 13.19
N GLY A 111 12.53 -5.56 12.51
CA GLY A 111 12.72 -4.12 12.38
C GLY A 111 13.85 -3.70 11.40
N ASN A 112 14.26 -4.63 10.53
CA ASN A 112 15.37 -4.41 9.59
C ASN A 112 14.90 -3.92 8.21
N ILE A 113 13.60 -3.79 7.99
CA ILE A 113 12.98 -3.20 6.80
C ILE A 113 11.70 -2.47 7.18
N THR A 114 11.37 -1.42 6.45
CA THR A 114 10.07 -0.77 6.54
C THR A 114 9.23 -1.10 5.31
N LEU A 115 7.99 -1.53 5.55
CA LEU A 115 6.98 -1.71 4.51
C LEU A 115 6.00 -0.54 4.57
N ALA A 116 5.91 0.23 3.52
CA ALA A 116 4.96 1.33 3.37
C ALA A 116 3.95 0.99 2.26
N ASN A 117 2.65 0.85 2.53
CA ASN A 117 2.04 0.90 3.87
C ASN A 117 2.24 -0.42 4.64
N ALA A 118 2.11 -0.34 5.96
CA ALA A 118 2.24 -1.50 6.85
C ALA A 118 1.25 -2.63 6.50
N ILE A 119 1.60 -3.84 6.91
CA ILE A 119 0.71 -5.01 6.77
C ILE A 119 -0.54 -4.79 7.63
N GLY A 120 -1.70 -5.19 7.11
CA GLY A 120 -3.00 -5.01 7.75
C GLY A 120 -3.71 -3.69 7.43
N THR A 121 -3.08 -2.78 6.66
CA THR A 121 -3.70 -1.50 6.27
C THR A 121 -4.75 -1.63 5.17
N GLY A 122 -4.91 -2.80 4.57
CA GLY A 122 -5.94 -3.09 3.55
C GLY A 122 -7.37 -2.85 4.03
N VAL A 123 -7.62 -2.81 5.36
CA VAL A 123 -8.91 -2.37 5.90
C VAL A 123 -9.30 -0.96 5.46
N ALA A 124 -8.32 -0.09 5.19
CA ALA A 124 -8.57 1.27 4.69
C ALA A 124 -9.00 1.32 3.22
N ASP A 125 -8.73 0.25 2.46
CA ASP A 125 -9.15 0.12 1.05
C ASP A 125 -10.58 -0.42 0.92
N ASP A 126 -11.12 -0.98 2.00
CA ASP A 126 -12.51 -1.46 2.06
C ASP A 126 -13.47 -0.28 1.94
N LYS A 127 -14.25 -0.28 0.85
CA LYS A 127 -15.19 0.81 0.54
C LYS A 127 -16.28 0.97 1.58
N SER A 128 -16.56 -0.06 2.39
CA SER A 128 -17.52 0.00 3.49
C SER A 128 -17.03 0.79 4.70
N ILE A 129 -15.73 1.08 4.80
CA ILE A 129 -15.14 1.90 5.86
C ILE A 129 -15.39 3.40 5.63
N TYR A 130 -15.45 3.81 4.36
CA TYR A 130 -15.57 5.22 3.99
C TYR A 130 -16.73 5.98 4.70
N PRO A 131 -17.95 5.43 4.83
CA PRO A 131 -19.05 6.11 5.52
C PRO A 131 -18.80 6.36 7.02
N TYR A 132 -17.87 5.63 7.62
CA TYR A 132 -17.54 5.78 9.04
C TYR A 132 -16.47 6.83 9.33
N VAL A 133 -15.72 7.26 8.31
CA VAL A 133 -14.60 8.20 8.51
C VAL A 133 -15.01 9.47 9.26
N PRO A 134 -16.13 10.14 8.96
CA PRO A 134 -16.57 11.31 9.73
C PRO A 134 -16.79 11.02 11.22
N LYS A 135 -17.40 9.87 11.52
CA LYS A 135 -17.64 9.44 12.92
C LYS A 135 -16.34 9.07 13.63
N MET A 136 -15.37 8.50 12.91
CA MET A 136 -14.04 8.21 13.46
C MET A 136 -13.30 9.52 13.82
N ILE A 137 -13.37 10.53 12.97
CA ILE A 137 -12.78 11.84 13.24
C ILE A 137 -13.40 12.44 14.50
N GLU A 138 -14.73 12.47 14.59
CA GLU A 138 -15.43 12.98 15.77
C GLU A 138 -15.06 12.19 17.04
N PHE A 139 -14.97 10.86 16.94
CA PHE A 139 -14.68 10.00 18.08
C PHE A 139 -13.24 10.15 18.59
N TYR A 140 -12.25 10.14 17.68
CA TYR A 140 -10.85 10.16 18.09
C TYR A 140 -10.28 11.57 18.30
N LEU A 141 -10.75 12.56 17.55
CA LEU A 141 -10.23 13.92 17.61
C LEU A 141 -11.14 14.88 18.37
N GLY A 142 -12.43 14.53 18.60
CA GLY A 142 -13.40 15.43 19.20
C GLY A 142 -13.78 16.62 18.30
N GLU A 143 -13.48 16.54 17.00
CA GLU A 143 -13.66 17.61 16.03
C GLU A 143 -14.61 17.17 14.91
N LYS A 144 -15.23 18.14 14.24
CA LYS A 144 -15.97 17.86 13.00
C LYS A 144 -15.02 17.71 11.82
N PRO A 145 -15.33 16.83 10.85
CA PRO A 145 -14.55 16.73 9.61
C PRO A 145 -14.44 18.07 8.91
N ILE A 146 -13.24 18.40 8.40
CA ILE A 146 -13.02 19.59 7.56
C ILE A 146 -13.62 19.37 6.18
N LEU A 147 -13.47 18.15 5.63
CA LEU A 147 -14.01 17.76 4.31
C LEU A 147 -15.27 16.94 4.50
N ASN A 148 -16.27 17.20 3.67
CA ASN A 148 -17.49 16.39 3.65
C ASN A 148 -17.27 15.13 2.83
N ASN A 149 -17.70 13.98 3.34
CA ASN A 149 -17.78 12.76 2.55
C ASN A 149 -18.92 12.86 1.52
N VAL A 150 -18.72 12.21 0.39
CA VAL A 150 -19.82 11.95 -0.54
C VAL A 150 -20.87 11.08 0.17
N PRO A 151 -22.18 11.40 0.09
CA PRO A 151 -23.22 10.55 0.65
C PRO A 151 -23.07 9.11 0.16
N THR A 152 -22.95 8.18 1.09
CA THR A 152 -22.67 6.77 0.79
C THR A 152 -23.60 5.89 1.60
N TYR A 153 -24.23 4.95 0.91
CA TYR A 153 -25.26 4.05 1.42
C TYR A 153 -24.71 2.62 1.51
N LEU A 154 -24.97 1.95 2.63
CA LEU A 154 -24.54 0.57 2.83
C LEU A 154 -25.69 -0.38 2.55
N CYS A 155 -25.68 -1.09 1.44
CA CYS A 155 -26.76 -1.99 1.03
C CYS A 155 -27.05 -3.17 1.99
N ARG A 156 -26.23 -3.38 3.02
CA ARG A 156 -26.54 -4.30 4.12
C ARG A 156 -27.65 -3.75 5.05
N ASP A 157 -27.84 -2.44 5.08
CA ASP A 157 -28.87 -1.79 5.87
C ASP A 157 -30.15 -1.67 5.03
N LYS A 158 -31.28 -2.19 5.54
CA LYS A 158 -32.53 -2.30 4.75
C LYS A 158 -33.02 -0.98 4.20
N GLY A 159 -32.89 0.11 4.95
CA GLY A 159 -33.30 1.46 4.54
C GLY A 159 -32.44 1.97 3.39
N ASP A 160 -31.12 1.84 3.53
CA ASP A 160 -30.17 2.23 2.50
C ASP A 160 -30.35 1.39 1.21
N LEU A 161 -30.54 0.08 1.36
CA LEU A 161 -30.79 -0.80 0.22
C LEU A 161 -32.04 -0.36 -0.56
N GLN A 162 -33.15 -0.09 0.14
CA GLN A 162 -34.37 0.37 -0.53
C GLN A 162 -34.14 1.69 -1.27
N TYR A 163 -33.49 2.64 -0.62
CA TYR A 163 -33.14 3.91 -1.26
C TYR A 163 -32.29 3.72 -2.50
N VAL A 164 -31.26 2.87 -2.44
CA VAL A 164 -30.36 2.57 -3.58
C VAL A 164 -31.13 1.94 -4.73
N LEU A 165 -32.03 0.98 -4.46
CA LEU A 165 -32.84 0.33 -5.48
C LEU A 165 -33.79 1.32 -6.19
N ASP A 166 -34.35 2.26 -5.45
CA ASP A 166 -35.26 3.29 -5.99
C ASP A 166 -34.51 4.37 -6.81
N HIS A 167 -33.18 4.51 -6.64
CA HIS A 167 -32.37 5.58 -7.23
C HIS A 167 -31.15 5.06 -8.03
N LEU A 168 -31.19 3.82 -8.52
CA LEU A 168 -30.05 3.19 -9.24
C LEU A 168 -29.52 4.03 -10.40
N ALA A 169 -30.38 4.78 -11.09
CA ALA A 169 -29.98 5.62 -12.22
C ALA A 169 -29.10 6.81 -11.81
N ASP A 170 -29.16 7.24 -10.56
CA ASP A 170 -28.46 8.41 -10.01
C ASP A 170 -27.26 8.05 -9.14
N LEU A 171 -27.01 6.76 -8.93
CA LEU A 171 -26.01 6.26 -8.00
C LEU A 171 -24.94 5.39 -8.67
N VAL A 172 -23.74 5.42 -8.12
CA VAL A 172 -22.69 4.46 -8.48
C VAL A 172 -22.68 3.34 -7.44
N VAL A 173 -22.92 2.11 -7.87
CA VAL A 173 -22.86 0.91 -7.01
C VAL A 173 -21.50 0.25 -7.20
N LYS A 174 -20.82 -0.06 -6.10
CA LYS A 174 -19.51 -0.72 -6.08
C LYS A 174 -19.51 -1.90 -5.15
N GLU A 175 -18.76 -2.93 -5.51
CA GLU A 175 -18.43 -3.99 -4.57
C GLU A 175 -17.57 -3.44 -3.43
N VAL A 176 -17.64 -4.07 -2.26
CA VAL A 176 -16.85 -3.69 -1.07
C VAL A 176 -15.37 -3.93 -1.34
N HIS A 177 -15.06 -5.09 -1.94
CA HIS A 177 -13.72 -5.47 -2.36
C HIS A 177 -13.66 -5.51 -3.90
N GLY A 178 -12.61 -4.98 -4.50
CA GLY A 178 -12.41 -4.99 -5.95
C GLY A 178 -11.66 -3.78 -6.43
#